data_66a2f6f5106f865658bf402891317e12
#
_entry.id   66a2f6f5106f865658bf402891317e12
#
_cell.length_a   1.000
_cell.length_b   1.000
_cell.length_c   1.000
_cell.angle_alpha   90.00
_cell.angle_beta   90.00
_cell.angle_gamma   90.00
#
_symmetry.space_group_name_H-M   'P 1'
#
loop_
_entity.id
_entity.type
_entity.pdbx_description
1 polymer ?
#
loop_
_entity_poly.entity_id
_entity_poly.type
_entity_poly.pdbx_seq_one_letter_code
_entity_poly.pdbx_strand_id
1 'polypeptide(L)'
;MKKRWLVTILLCMTVLMSACGAKDENKETAKSDSTDVQTIRVANWSKPLTEQTNLLVDEKKHFFQDKGLDVTVIPGAGGGDAIKNILSGKADIAFTDPGSLFFALDKGEKLKVIYNIYPQNVFNIVSLKKANINKPEDLKGKTIGVYSLSSGTRQNLLVLLHQVGLSENDVKIVETGLLNFAPLMQGQVDATAATDTGLVVGQAKGLEEVNVMNVKDYLNVPSDVFVVTEKTYQEKQQELKDFLEAYRNSAQWMIESPEEAASLAKTYAIDGKDEQQNLEVIKLRNASSVSPETDQHGLGALDADILQDGADTYHKLGLIKEKLNMDEVVVDTLLPKK
;
A
#
# COMPACT_ATOMS: atom_id res chain seq x y z
N MET A 1 -37.06 -57.81 12.32
CA MET A 1 -36.70 -59.12 11.80
C MET A 1 -35.25 -59.02 11.35
N LYS A 2 -34.29 -59.56 12.16
CA LYS A 2 -33.49 -60.78 11.91
C LYS A 2 -32.61 -60.63 10.68
N LYS A 3 -31.26 -60.76 10.67
CA LYS A 3 -30.22 -61.54 11.40
C LYS A 3 -28.88 -61.03 10.89
N ARG A 4 -27.83 -60.64 11.67
CA ARG A 4 -26.76 -61.47 12.28
C ARG A 4 -26.05 -62.43 11.32
N TRP A 5 -24.69 -62.29 11.25
CA TRP A 5 -23.60 -63.27 11.39
C TRP A 5 -22.31 -62.59 10.97
N LEU A 6 -21.33 -62.31 11.75
CA LEU A 6 -20.41 -63.02 12.66
C LEU A 6 -19.52 -64.07 11.99
N VAL A 7 -18.22 -63.93 12.39
CA VAL A 7 -17.20 -65.03 12.56
C VAL A 7 -16.20 -65.10 11.40
N THR A 8 -14.88 -65.26 11.54
CA THR A 8 -13.88 -65.31 12.64
C THR A 8 -12.52 -65.62 12.01
N ILE A 9 -11.41 -64.94 12.53
CA ILE A 9 -10.10 -65.51 12.93
C ILE A 9 -9.26 -66.37 11.93
N LEU A 10 -7.95 -66.01 11.80
CA LEU A 10 -6.74 -66.76 12.17
C LEU A 10 -5.50 -66.11 11.51
N LEU A 11 -4.65 -65.47 12.21
CA LEU A 11 -3.38 -65.85 12.87
C LEU A 11 -2.51 -66.79 12.08
N CYS A 12 -1.36 -66.37 11.59
CA CYS A 12 -0.13 -67.13 11.59
C CYS A 12 1.12 -66.23 11.60
N MET A 13 1.80 -66.27 12.70
CA MET A 13 3.18 -65.85 12.94
C MET A 13 4.13 -66.79 12.19
N THR A 14 5.19 -66.25 11.57
CA THR A 14 6.50 -66.88 11.59
C THR A 14 7.61 -65.87 11.48
N VAL A 15 8.44 -65.87 12.48
CA VAL A 15 9.77 -65.27 12.62
C VAL A 15 10.77 -66.16 11.85
N LEU A 16 11.80 -65.55 11.23
CA LEU A 16 13.17 -66.05 11.34
C LEU A 16 14.20 -65.04 10.85
N MET A 17 15.20 -64.92 11.66
CA MET A 17 16.43 -64.11 11.57
C MET A 17 17.41 -64.59 10.51
N SER A 18 18.29 -63.69 10.11
CA SER A 18 19.76 -63.81 10.02
C SER A 18 20.25 -62.87 8.94
N ALA A 19 21.20 -62.08 9.05
CA ALA A 19 22.43 -61.80 9.73
C ALA A 19 23.36 -61.06 8.76
N CYS A 20 24.02 -60.06 9.26
CA CYS A 20 25.33 -59.48 8.95
C CYS A 20 25.83 -59.34 7.49
N GLY A 21 26.22 -58.11 7.17
CA GLY A 21 27.16 -57.77 6.12
C GLY A 21 27.40 -56.27 6.06
N ALA A 22 28.39 -55.80 6.79
CA ALA A 22 28.85 -54.41 6.74
C ALA A 22 29.46 -54.07 5.37
N LYS A 23 29.09 -52.95 4.82
CA LYS A 23 30.00 -52.12 4.03
C LYS A 23 29.50 -50.66 4.04
N ASP A 24 30.35 -49.80 4.50
CA ASP A 24 30.24 -48.34 4.40
C ASP A 24 29.98 -47.91 2.95
N GLU A 25 28.90 -47.21 2.74
CA GLU A 25 28.79 -46.24 1.67
C GLU A 25 28.16 -44.97 2.21
N ASN A 26 28.96 -43.93 2.20
CA ASN A 26 28.61 -42.56 2.46
C ASN A 26 27.33 -42.19 1.68
N LYS A 27 26.17 -42.21 2.32
CA LYS A 27 25.01 -41.48 1.86
C LYS A 27 25.12 -40.10 2.47
N GLU A 28 25.69 -39.16 1.71
CA GLU A 28 25.36 -37.75 1.87
C GLU A 28 23.81 -37.67 1.88
N THR A 29 23.27 -37.47 3.06
CA THR A 29 21.92 -36.93 3.20
C THR A 29 21.92 -35.57 2.60
N ALA A 30 21.52 -35.46 1.33
CA ALA A 30 21.04 -34.21 0.79
C ALA A 30 19.98 -33.70 1.76
N LYS A 31 20.32 -32.70 2.56
CA LYS A 31 19.36 -31.83 3.22
C LYS A 31 18.51 -31.29 2.09
N SER A 32 17.29 -31.78 1.97
CA SER A 32 16.22 -31.08 1.28
C SER A 32 16.04 -29.79 2.08
N ASP A 33 16.65 -28.70 1.65
CA ASP A 33 16.23 -27.36 2.00
C ASP A 33 14.86 -27.16 1.35
N SER A 34 13.82 -27.72 1.95
CA SER A 34 12.49 -27.18 1.81
C SER A 34 12.51 -25.87 2.60
N THR A 35 12.91 -24.77 1.97
CA THR A 35 12.59 -23.45 2.49
C THR A 35 11.07 -23.42 2.58
N ASP A 36 10.54 -23.47 3.82
CA ASP A 36 9.12 -23.26 4.06
C ASP A 36 8.77 -21.87 3.51
N VAL A 37 8.00 -21.85 2.42
CA VAL A 37 7.56 -20.63 1.78
C VAL A 37 6.64 -19.89 2.75
N GLN A 38 7.03 -18.69 3.16
CA GLN A 38 6.28 -17.87 4.10
C GLN A 38 5.27 -16.99 3.37
N THR A 39 4.03 -16.98 3.81
CA THR A 39 2.99 -16.14 3.20
C THR A 39 2.93 -14.78 3.85
N ILE A 40 3.00 -13.71 3.04
CA ILE A 40 2.75 -12.31 3.41
C ILE A 40 1.56 -11.79 2.62
N ARG A 41 0.57 -11.27 3.32
CA ARG A 41 -0.64 -10.69 2.74
C ARG A 41 -0.57 -9.17 2.86
N VAL A 42 -0.59 -8.48 1.73
CA VAL A 42 -0.55 -7.02 1.66
C VAL A 42 -1.95 -6.49 1.33
N ALA A 43 -2.59 -5.83 2.28
CA ALA A 43 -3.82 -5.09 2.02
C ALA A 43 -3.46 -3.79 1.30
N ASN A 44 -3.90 -3.65 0.07
CA ASN A 44 -3.64 -2.48 -0.76
C ASN A 44 -4.78 -1.46 -0.63
N TRP A 45 -4.46 -0.16 -0.76
CA TRP A 45 -5.47 0.90 -0.78
C TRP A 45 -6.32 0.88 -2.06
N SER A 46 -5.89 0.20 -3.12
CA SER A 46 -6.60 0.14 -4.41
C SER A 46 -6.65 -1.27 -5.00
N LYS A 47 -7.25 -1.38 -6.17
CA LYS A 47 -7.02 -2.50 -7.09
C LYS A 47 -5.61 -2.42 -7.67
N PRO A 48 -5.07 -3.49 -8.31
CA PRO A 48 -3.76 -3.44 -8.96
C PRO A 48 -3.68 -2.34 -10.04
N LEU A 49 -2.85 -1.33 -9.82
CA LEU A 49 -2.66 -0.17 -10.70
C LEU A 49 -1.23 -0.11 -11.24
N THR A 50 -1.07 0.54 -12.39
CA THR A 50 0.20 0.77 -13.08
C THR A 50 1.29 1.36 -12.17
N GLU A 51 0.93 2.29 -11.30
CA GLU A 51 1.86 2.92 -10.37
C GLU A 51 2.47 1.99 -9.31
N GLN A 52 1.92 0.77 -9.18
CA GLN A 52 2.34 -0.26 -8.22
C GLN A 52 2.95 -1.47 -8.92
N THR A 53 3.39 -1.33 -10.16
CA THR A 53 3.89 -2.45 -10.99
C THR A 53 5.00 -3.23 -10.28
N ASN A 54 5.89 -2.58 -9.54
CA ASN A 54 6.95 -3.24 -8.76
C ASN A 54 6.41 -4.26 -7.73
N LEU A 55 5.24 -4.03 -7.13
CA LEU A 55 4.60 -4.96 -6.21
C LEU A 55 3.86 -6.11 -6.93
N LEU A 56 3.47 -5.90 -8.20
CA LEU A 56 2.58 -6.80 -8.92
C LEU A 56 3.31 -7.84 -9.79
N VAL A 57 4.60 -7.63 -10.08
CA VAL A 57 5.35 -8.40 -11.10
C VAL A 57 6.13 -9.60 -10.56
N ASP A 58 5.88 -10.02 -9.33
CA ASP A 58 6.70 -11.05 -8.68
C ASP A 58 6.66 -12.40 -9.41
N GLU A 59 5.53 -12.77 -10.02
CA GLU A 59 5.43 -13.95 -10.90
C GLU A 59 6.49 -13.93 -12.03
N LYS A 60 6.87 -12.74 -12.50
CA LYS A 60 7.84 -12.57 -13.60
C LYS A 60 9.25 -12.24 -13.12
N LYS A 61 9.37 -11.49 -12.02
CA LYS A 61 10.63 -10.91 -11.56
C LYS A 61 11.21 -11.59 -10.33
N HIS A 62 10.41 -12.36 -9.59
CA HIS A 62 10.79 -13.21 -8.45
C HIS A 62 11.41 -12.47 -7.25
N PHE A 63 11.18 -11.16 -7.10
CA PHE A 63 11.77 -10.38 -6.01
C PHE A 63 11.43 -10.94 -4.61
N PHE A 64 10.15 -11.31 -4.40
CA PHE A 64 9.69 -11.88 -3.14
C PHE A 64 9.93 -13.39 -3.09
N GLN A 65 9.72 -14.10 -4.19
CA GLN A 65 9.96 -15.55 -4.28
C GLN A 65 11.42 -15.91 -3.98
N ASP A 66 12.40 -15.10 -4.44
CA ASP A 66 13.83 -15.30 -4.17
C ASP A 66 14.19 -15.12 -2.67
N LYS A 67 13.29 -14.50 -1.89
CA LYS A 67 13.35 -14.40 -0.43
C LYS A 67 12.54 -15.49 0.29
N GLY A 68 11.98 -16.46 -0.42
CA GLY A 68 11.13 -17.50 0.14
C GLY A 68 9.76 -17.01 0.57
N LEU A 69 9.29 -15.87 0.00
CA LEU A 69 7.98 -15.30 0.30
C LEU A 69 6.98 -15.55 -0.82
N ASP A 70 5.77 -15.95 -0.44
CA ASP A 70 4.56 -15.92 -1.26
C ASP A 70 3.74 -14.67 -0.89
N VAL A 71 3.79 -13.65 -1.74
CA VAL A 71 3.14 -12.36 -1.48
C VAL A 71 1.80 -12.28 -2.18
N THR A 72 0.72 -12.19 -1.39
CA THR A 72 -0.63 -11.97 -1.90
C THR A 72 -1.07 -10.52 -1.70
N VAL A 73 -1.42 -9.83 -2.78
CA VAL A 73 -1.97 -8.47 -2.73
C VAL A 73 -3.51 -8.54 -2.65
N ILE A 74 -4.07 -8.01 -1.55
CA ILE A 74 -5.51 -7.93 -1.32
C ILE A 74 -6.00 -6.54 -1.77
N PRO A 75 -6.80 -6.45 -2.83
CA PRO A 75 -7.33 -5.18 -3.30
C PRO A 75 -8.23 -4.51 -2.27
N GLY A 76 -8.12 -3.18 -2.15
CA GLY A 76 -8.89 -2.37 -1.21
C GLY A 76 -9.63 -1.20 -1.86
N ALA A 77 -10.27 -0.41 -1.01
CA ALA A 77 -11.03 0.79 -1.37
C ALA A 77 -10.60 2.00 -0.51
N GLY A 78 -9.30 2.18 -0.32
CA GLY A 78 -8.70 3.27 0.44
C GLY A 78 -7.77 2.79 1.55
N GLY A 79 -6.91 3.69 2.04
CA GLY A 79 -5.94 3.37 3.10
C GLY A 79 -6.59 2.91 4.41
N GLY A 80 -7.72 3.51 4.77
CA GLY A 80 -8.48 3.08 5.95
C GLY A 80 -9.08 1.66 5.81
N ASP A 81 -9.37 1.21 4.58
CA ASP A 81 -9.80 -0.16 4.32
C ASP A 81 -8.61 -1.13 4.46
N ALA A 82 -7.43 -0.74 3.97
CA ALA A 82 -6.20 -1.52 4.17
C ALA A 82 -5.88 -1.69 5.68
N ILE A 83 -6.00 -0.64 6.48
CA ILE A 83 -5.83 -0.71 7.95
C ILE A 83 -6.85 -1.66 8.59
N LYS A 84 -8.14 -1.60 8.20
CA LYS A 84 -9.15 -2.56 8.70
C LYS A 84 -8.79 -4.01 8.40
N ASN A 85 -8.18 -4.28 7.24
CA ASN A 85 -7.78 -5.63 6.88
C ASN A 85 -6.66 -6.16 7.77
N ILE A 86 -5.66 -5.34 8.14
CA ILE A 86 -4.62 -5.79 9.10
C ILE A 86 -5.17 -5.93 10.51
N LEU A 87 -6.02 -5.02 10.97
CA LEU A 87 -6.66 -5.09 12.30
C LEU A 87 -7.55 -6.33 12.46
N SER A 88 -8.19 -6.76 11.38
CA SER A 88 -9.02 -7.98 11.37
C SER A 88 -8.25 -9.27 11.13
N GLY A 89 -6.92 -9.21 10.94
CA GLY A 89 -6.06 -10.37 10.64
C GLY A 89 -6.23 -10.95 9.23
N LYS A 90 -6.91 -10.24 8.32
CA LYS A 90 -7.04 -10.64 6.91
C LYS A 90 -5.77 -10.38 6.12
N ALA A 91 -4.98 -9.40 6.54
CA ALA A 91 -3.69 -9.07 5.97
C ALA A 91 -2.63 -8.88 7.07
N ASP A 92 -1.37 -8.89 6.67
CA ASP A 92 -0.22 -8.73 7.54
C ASP A 92 0.34 -7.30 7.45
N ILE A 93 0.33 -6.72 6.26
CA ILE A 93 0.83 -5.38 5.95
C ILE A 93 -0.29 -4.56 5.31
N ALA A 94 -0.44 -3.29 5.69
CA ALA A 94 -1.28 -2.33 5.00
C ALA A 94 -0.42 -1.36 4.17
N PHE A 95 -0.74 -1.24 2.89
CA PHE A 95 -0.30 -0.15 2.03
C PHE A 95 -1.33 0.99 2.18
N THR A 96 -0.96 2.06 2.88
CA THR A 96 -1.92 3.06 3.36
C THR A 96 -1.32 4.45 3.41
N ASP A 97 -2.18 5.47 3.51
CA ASP A 97 -1.79 6.86 3.70
C ASP A 97 -1.66 7.24 5.18
N PRO A 98 -0.79 8.24 5.53
CA PRO A 98 -0.63 8.69 6.91
C PRO A 98 -1.91 9.22 7.55
N GLY A 99 -2.81 9.88 6.79
CA GLY A 99 -4.07 10.37 7.34
C GLY A 99 -4.95 9.24 7.88
N SER A 100 -5.05 8.15 7.12
CA SER A 100 -5.75 6.92 7.55
C SER A 100 -5.08 6.29 8.79
N LEU A 101 -3.75 6.31 8.86
CA LEU A 101 -2.99 5.88 10.03
C LEU A 101 -3.33 6.74 11.25
N PHE A 102 -3.27 8.08 11.14
CA PHE A 102 -3.55 8.98 12.25
C PHE A 102 -4.96 8.80 12.80
N PHE A 103 -5.97 8.63 11.93
CA PHE A 103 -7.33 8.32 12.38
C PHE A 103 -7.46 6.97 13.09
N ALA A 104 -6.65 5.97 12.76
CA ALA A 104 -6.64 4.69 13.45
C ALA A 104 -5.96 4.80 14.82
N LEU A 105 -4.81 5.49 14.88
CA LEU A 105 -4.10 5.75 16.13
C LEU A 105 -4.93 6.58 17.11
N ASP A 106 -5.68 7.60 16.63
CA ASP A 106 -6.62 8.40 17.44
C ASP A 106 -7.72 7.56 18.11
N LYS A 107 -8.04 6.40 17.53
CA LYS A 107 -8.96 5.41 18.09
C LYS A 107 -8.31 4.42 19.04
N GLY A 108 -7.02 4.56 19.31
CA GLY A 108 -6.26 3.68 20.21
C GLY A 108 -5.72 2.40 19.55
N GLU A 109 -5.76 2.30 18.23
CA GLU A 109 -5.20 1.14 17.52
C GLU A 109 -3.66 1.14 17.65
N LYS A 110 -3.07 -0.04 17.86
CA LYS A 110 -1.62 -0.22 18.03
C LYS A 110 -0.98 -0.62 16.71
N LEU A 111 -0.40 0.35 16.04
CA LEU A 111 0.16 0.21 14.71
C LEU A 111 1.63 0.66 14.68
N LYS A 112 2.41 0.11 13.73
CA LYS A 112 3.79 0.47 13.45
C LYS A 112 3.95 0.81 11.98
N VAL A 113 4.64 1.91 11.69
CA VAL A 113 5.10 2.27 10.34
C VAL A 113 6.47 1.65 10.13
N ILE A 114 6.63 0.87 9.06
CA ILE A 114 7.83 0.07 8.80
C ILE A 114 8.54 0.44 7.49
N TYR A 115 7.93 1.27 6.64
CA TYR A 115 8.52 1.69 5.36
C TYR A 115 7.81 2.95 4.83
N ASN A 116 8.59 3.90 4.30
CA ASN A 116 8.07 5.07 3.59
C ASN A 116 8.10 4.80 2.08
N ILE A 117 6.91 4.62 1.48
CA ILE A 117 6.79 4.23 0.07
C ILE A 117 6.98 5.44 -0.83
N TYR A 118 6.24 6.51 -0.55
CA TYR A 118 6.31 7.78 -1.29
C TYR A 118 6.52 8.93 -0.30
N PRO A 119 7.76 9.39 -0.12
CA PRO A 119 8.11 10.40 0.89
C PRO A 119 7.56 11.80 0.63
N GLN A 120 6.92 12.03 -0.52
CA GLN A 120 6.33 13.33 -0.86
C GLN A 120 4.81 13.25 -0.90
N ASN A 121 4.11 14.35 -0.56
CA ASN A 121 2.67 14.42 -0.72
C ASN A 121 2.31 14.64 -2.20
N VAL A 122 1.66 13.67 -2.82
CA VAL A 122 1.24 13.65 -4.24
C VAL A 122 -0.23 14.01 -4.43
N PHE A 123 -0.97 14.27 -3.35
CA PHE A 123 -2.40 14.58 -3.42
C PHE A 123 -2.66 16.00 -3.89
N ASN A 124 -3.77 16.18 -4.60
CA ASN A 124 -4.23 17.45 -5.11
C ASN A 124 -5.75 17.54 -5.14
N ILE A 125 -6.27 18.76 -5.22
CA ILE A 125 -7.68 19.05 -5.52
C ILE A 125 -7.71 19.77 -6.86
N VAL A 126 -8.45 19.20 -7.79
CA VAL A 126 -8.50 19.64 -9.19
C VAL A 126 -9.91 20.08 -9.55
N SER A 127 -10.04 21.23 -10.15
CA SER A 127 -11.29 21.75 -10.73
C SER A 127 -11.08 22.20 -12.17
N LEU A 128 -12.14 22.20 -12.98
CA LEU A 128 -12.06 22.84 -14.29
C LEU A 128 -11.79 24.35 -14.12
N LYS A 129 -10.94 24.92 -14.95
CA LYS A 129 -10.57 26.34 -14.88
C LYS A 129 -11.81 27.26 -14.96
N LYS A 130 -12.79 26.88 -15.77
CA LYS A 130 -14.08 27.59 -15.91
C LYS A 130 -14.93 27.60 -14.64
N ALA A 131 -14.66 26.75 -13.65
CA ALA A 131 -15.39 26.68 -12.39
C ALA A 131 -14.96 27.78 -11.40
N ASN A 132 -13.85 28.49 -11.67
CA ASN A 132 -13.29 29.55 -10.82
C ASN A 132 -13.03 29.11 -9.36
N ILE A 133 -12.65 27.85 -9.15
CA ILE A 133 -12.20 27.29 -7.87
C ILE A 133 -10.67 27.36 -7.88
N ASN A 134 -10.09 28.37 -7.20
CA ASN A 134 -8.66 28.66 -7.28
C ASN A 134 -7.93 28.46 -5.94
N LYS A 135 -8.67 28.41 -4.85
CA LYS A 135 -8.17 28.28 -3.48
C LYS A 135 -9.15 27.49 -2.63
N PRO A 136 -8.71 26.94 -1.49
CA PRO A 136 -9.55 26.07 -0.67
C PRO A 136 -10.87 26.67 -0.20
N GLU A 137 -10.93 27.99 0.04
CA GLU A 137 -12.17 28.69 0.45
C GLU A 137 -13.26 28.62 -0.62
N ASP A 138 -12.88 28.52 -1.90
CA ASP A 138 -13.82 28.42 -3.02
C ASP A 138 -14.55 27.06 -3.08
N LEU A 139 -14.09 26.08 -2.28
CA LEU A 139 -14.73 24.77 -2.16
C LEU A 139 -16.04 24.80 -1.36
N LYS A 140 -16.32 25.88 -0.61
CA LYS A 140 -17.55 26.00 0.17
C LYS A 140 -18.80 25.82 -0.68
N GLY A 141 -19.68 24.90 -0.27
CA GLY A 141 -20.93 24.55 -0.98
C GLY A 141 -20.74 23.72 -2.24
N LYS A 142 -19.50 23.29 -2.56
CA LYS A 142 -19.20 22.51 -3.76
C LYS A 142 -19.37 21.01 -3.55
N THR A 143 -19.62 20.29 -4.65
CA THR A 143 -19.58 18.82 -4.68
C THR A 143 -18.18 18.37 -5.09
N ILE A 144 -17.54 17.56 -4.27
CA ILE A 144 -16.16 17.14 -4.46
C ILE A 144 -16.09 15.62 -4.54
N GLY A 145 -15.53 15.12 -5.65
CA GLY A 145 -15.26 13.71 -5.83
C GLY A 145 -14.03 13.26 -5.03
N VAL A 146 -14.13 12.11 -4.38
CA VAL A 146 -12.99 11.43 -3.74
C VAL A 146 -12.96 9.98 -4.19
N TYR A 147 -11.82 9.32 -4.11
CA TYR A 147 -11.72 7.88 -4.46
C TYR A 147 -12.69 7.05 -3.62
N SER A 148 -12.62 7.18 -2.30
CA SER A 148 -13.58 6.62 -1.34
C SER A 148 -13.59 7.43 -0.05
N LEU A 149 -14.59 7.20 0.82
CA LEU A 149 -14.65 7.86 2.13
C LEU A 149 -13.56 7.37 3.11
N SER A 150 -12.86 6.28 2.79
CA SER A 150 -11.73 5.76 3.57
C SER A 150 -10.38 5.97 2.90
N SER A 151 -10.29 6.84 1.89
CA SER A 151 -9.08 7.04 1.08
C SER A 151 -8.26 8.25 1.47
N GLY A 152 -6.96 8.22 1.15
CA GLY A 152 -6.06 9.36 1.28
C GLY A 152 -6.55 10.60 0.54
N THR A 153 -7.28 10.45 -0.58
CA THR A 153 -7.87 11.60 -1.29
C THR A 153 -8.85 12.37 -0.41
N ARG A 154 -9.71 11.67 0.35
CA ARG A 154 -10.58 12.34 1.33
C ARG A 154 -9.80 12.93 2.50
N GLN A 155 -8.83 12.20 3.04
CA GLN A 155 -8.04 12.68 4.18
C GLN A 155 -7.31 13.98 3.83
N ASN A 156 -6.71 14.06 2.65
CA ASN A 156 -6.02 15.24 2.17
C ASN A 156 -6.98 16.39 1.82
N LEU A 157 -8.17 16.11 1.32
CA LEU A 157 -9.24 17.13 1.17
C LEU A 157 -9.60 17.73 2.53
N LEU A 158 -9.76 16.94 3.58
CA LEU A 158 -10.07 17.44 4.92
C LEU A 158 -8.99 18.38 5.44
N VAL A 159 -7.71 18.08 5.20
CA VAL A 159 -6.61 18.99 5.55
C VAL A 159 -6.80 20.36 4.90
N LEU A 160 -7.05 20.42 3.59
CA LEU A 160 -7.27 21.70 2.90
C LEU A 160 -8.46 22.45 3.46
N LEU A 161 -9.59 21.78 3.67
CA LEU A 161 -10.80 22.41 4.21
C LEU A 161 -10.55 23.01 5.61
N HIS A 162 -9.96 22.24 6.51
CA HIS A 162 -9.72 22.66 7.88
C HIS A 162 -8.67 23.79 7.97
N GLN A 163 -7.70 23.87 7.04
CA GLN A 163 -6.74 24.96 7.00
C GLN A 163 -7.39 26.34 6.80
N VAL A 164 -8.56 26.37 6.15
CA VAL A 164 -9.31 27.62 5.89
C VAL A 164 -10.60 27.73 6.72
N GLY A 165 -10.71 26.94 7.78
CA GLY A 165 -11.86 26.97 8.70
C GLY A 165 -13.14 26.37 8.13
N LEU A 166 -13.04 25.59 7.04
CA LEU A 166 -14.13 24.76 6.53
C LEU A 166 -14.04 23.35 7.11
N SER A 167 -15.13 22.60 6.98
CA SER A 167 -15.25 21.21 7.36
C SER A 167 -15.93 20.39 6.26
N GLU A 168 -16.05 19.10 6.43
CA GLU A 168 -16.82 18.25 5.51
C GLU A 168 -18.31 18.62 5.46
N ASN A 169 -18.85 19.31 6.48
CA ASN A 169 -20.22 19.80 6.48
C ASN A 169 -20.44 21.01 5.57
N ASP A 170 -19.36 21.69 5.16
CA ASP A 170 -19.41 22.85 4.27
C ASP A 170 -19.35 22.47 2.78
N VAL A 171 -19.16 21.17 2.45
CA VAL A 171 -19.04 20.62 1.11
C VAL A 171 -19.89 19.36 0.96
N LYS A 172 -20.14 18.93 -0.27
CA LYS A 172 -20.74 17.62 -0.54
C LYS A 172 -19.66 16.68 -1.07
N ILE A 173 -19.24 15.69 -0.26
CA ILE A 173 -18.27 14.68 -0.67
C ILE A 173 -19.00 13.50 -1.31
N VAL A 174 -18.52 13.04 -2.48
CA VAL A 174 -19.05 11.88 -3.19
C VAL A 174 -17.93 10.93 -3.60
N GLU A 175 -18.19 9.62 -3.49
CA GLU A 175 -17.23 8.60 -3.93
C GLU A 175 -17.29 8.45 -5.46
N THR A 176 -16.14 8.51 -6.12
CA THR A 176 -15.98 8.38 -7.57
C THR A 176 -15.21 7.12 -7.97
N GLY A 177 -14.55 6.47 -7.01
CA GLY A 177 -13.74 5.28 -7.25
C GLY A 177 -12.66 5.54 -8.30
N LEU A 178 -12.36 4.55 -9.11
CA LEU A 178 -11.37 4.64 -10.19
C LEU A 178 -11.83 5.52 -11.39
N LEU A 179 -13.08 6.00 -11.40
CA LEU A 179 -13.55 6.95 -12.42
C LEU A 179 -12.88 8.32 -12.30
N ASN A 180 -12.43 8.65 -11.09
CA ASN A 180 -11.60 9.79 -10.74
C ASN A 180 -12.04 11.11 -11.41
N PHE A 181 -11.55 11.43 -12.61
CA PHE A 181 -11.86 12.67 -13.34
C PHE A 181 -13.09 12.59 -14.26
N ALA A 182 -13.62 11.41 -14.58
CA ALA A 182 -14.81 11.32 -15.44
C ALA A 182 -16.03 12.07 -14.88
N PRO A 183 -16.34 12.02 -13.56
CA PRO A 183 -17.43 12.81 -12.98
C PRO A 183 -17.18 14.33 -13.08
N LEU A 184 -15.94 14.79 -12.97
CA LEU A 184 -15.57 16.21 -13.16
C LEU A 184 -15.79 16.66 -14.61
N MET A 185 -15.33 15.86 -15.59
CA MET A 185 -15.49 16.13 -17.01
C MET A 185 -16.98 16.15 -17.42
N GLN A 186 -17.83 15.37 -16.75
CA GLN A 186 -19.28 15.29 -16.99
C GLN A 186 -20.08 16.33 -16.19
N GLY A 187 -19.42 17.17 -15.37
CA GLY A 187 -20.10 18.17 -14.54
C GLY A 187 -20.91 17.60 -13.37
N GLN A 188 -20.64 16.36 -12.97
CA GLN A 188 -21.30 15.70 -11.83
C GLN A 188 -20.71 16.13 -10.49
N VAL A 189 -19.45 16.58 -10.51
CA VAL A 189 -18.75 17.17 -9.38
C VAL A 189 -18.09 18.50 -9.81
N ASP A 190 -17.92 19.42 -8.86
CA ASP A 190 -17.28 20.73 -9.09
C ASP A 190 -15.76 20.64 -9.02
N ALA A 191 -15.24 19.71 -8.22
CA ALA A 191 -13.81 19.42 -8.05
C ALA A 191 -13.60 17.92 -7.75
N THR A 192 -12.38 17.46 -7.95
CA THR A 192 -11.96 16.08 -7.65
C THR A 192 -10.70 16.10 -6.78
N ALA A 193 -10.74 15.45 -5.64
CA ALA A 193 -9.54 15.12 -4.87
C ALA A 193 -8.87 13.88 -5.49
N ALA A 194 -7.63 14.04 -5.92
CA ALA A 194 -6.90 13.09 -6.72
C ALA A 194 -5.41 13.02 -6.32
N THR A 195 -4.62 12.36 -7.16
CA THR A 195 -3.17 12.33 -7.11
C THR A 195 -2.58 12.86 -8.41
N ASP A 196 -1.30 13.11 -8.40
CA ASP A 196 -0.53 13.51 -9.58
C ASP A 196 -0.66 12.50 -10.75
N THR A 197 -0.54 11.19 -10.48
CA THR A 197 -0.75 10.14 -11.48
C THR A 197 -2.18 10.12 -12.01
N GLY A 198 -3.16 10.33 -11.13
CA GLY A 198 -4.56 10.47 -11.53
C GLY A 198 -4.77 11.64 -12.48
N LEU A 199 -4.11 12.78 -12.21
CA LEU A 199 -4.20 13.97 -13.07
C LEU A 199 -3.61 13.72 -14.47
N VAL A 200 -2.44 13.07 -14.57
CA VAL A 200 -1.84 12.67 -15.85
C VAL A 200 -2.79 11.78 -16.64
N VAL A 201 -3.38 10.76 -16.00
CA VAL A 201 -4.38 9.88 -16.64
C VAL A 201 -5.62 10.65 -17.08
N GLY A 202 -6.09 11.62 -16.28
CA GLY A 202 -7.23 12.47 -16.62
C GLY A 202 -6.93 13.34 -17.86
N GLN A 203 -5.75 13.94 -17.91
CA GLN A 203 -5.30 14.75 -19.06
C GLN A 203 -5.21 13.94 -20.34
N ALA A 204 -4.64 12.72 -20.28
CA ALA A 204 -4.58 11.80 -21.41
C ALA A 204 -5.99 11.39 -21.93
N LYS A 205 -7.01 11.44 -21.07
CA LYS A 205 -8.42 11.16 -21.41
C LYS A 205 -9.20 12.41 -21.83
N GLY A 206 -8.53 13.55 -22.04
CA GLY A 206 -9.14 14.77 -22.54
C GLY A 206 -9.72 15.69 -21.47
N LEU A 207 -9.18 15.63 -20.23
CA LEU A 207 -9.51 16.62 -19.19
C LEU A 207 -9.15 18.02 -19.71
N GLU A 208 -10.11 18.95 -19.67
CA GLU A 208 -9.93 20.35 -20.06
C GLU A 208 -8.90 21.04 -19.15
N GLU A 209 -8.60 22.32 -19.41
CA GLU A 209 -7.75 23.13 -18.54
C GLU A 209 -8.28 23.18 -17.10
N VAL A 210 -7.38 22.96 -16.16
CA VAL A 210 -7.69 22.83 -14.73
C VAL A 210 -6.94 23.83 -13.87
N ASN A 211 -7.52 24.13 -12.70
CA ASN A 211 -6.85 24.64 -11.54
C ASN A 211 -6.46 23.46 -10.65
N VAL A 212 -5.23 23.46 -10.14
CA VAL A 212 -4.68 22.42 -9.27
C VAL A 212 -4.24 23.04 -7.96
N MET A 213 -4.78 22.56 -6.85
CA MET A 213 -4.33 22.89 -5.50
C MET A 213 -3.56 21.69 -4.97
N ASN A 214 -2.24 21.80 -4.85
CA ASN A 214 -1.41 20.73 -4.30
C ASN A 214 -1.51 20.73 -2.78
N VAL A 215 -1.79 19.58 -2.20
CA VAL A 215 -1.90 19.47 -0.72
C VAL A 215 -0.55 19.67 -0.05
N LYS A 216 0.56 19.32 -0.70
CA LYS A 216 1.92 19.55 -0.20
C LYS A 216 2.24 21.01 0.14
N ASP A 217 1.52 21.96 -0.48
CA ASP A 217 1.69 23.40 -0.20
C ASP A 217 1.10 23.78 1.17
N TYR A 218 0.30 22.91 1.79
CA TYR A 218 -0.35 23.03 3.08
C TYR A 218 0.15 22.03 4.11
N LEU A 219 0.44 20.81 3.68
CA LEU A 219 0.98 19.73 4.49
C LEU A 219 1.78 18.77 3.61
N ASN A 220 3.10 18.79 3.73
CA ASN A 220 3.97 17.89 2.98
C ASN A 220 4.43 16.74 3.87
N VAL A 221 3.63 15.69 3.95
CA VAL A 221 3.93 14.41 4.59
C VAL A 221 4.03 13.31 3.53
N PRO A 222 4.55 12.12 3.84
CA PRO A 222 4.50 10.99 2.92
C PRO A 222 3.09 10.76 2.37
N SER A 223 2.99 10.33 1.12
CA SER A 223 1.70 9.93 0.55
C SER A 223 1.27 8.57 1.01
N ASP A 224 2.21 7.64 1.05
CA ASP A 224 1.94 6.24 1.38
C ASP A 224 3.08 5.60 2.18
N VAL A 225 2.68 4.74 3.10
CA VAL A 225 3.55 4.01 4.00
C VAL A 225 3.11 2.55 4.13
N PHE A 226 4.03 1.65 4.48
CA PHE A 226 3.65 0.33 4.99
C PHE A 226 3.43 0.38 6.49
N VAL A 227 2.28 -0.15 6.90
CA VAL A 227 1.85 -0.22 8.29
C VAL A 227 1.53 -1.67 8.66
N VAL A 228 1.92 -2.06 9.86
CA VAL A 228 1.58 -3.36 10.45
C VAL A 228 0.95 -3.16 11.83
N THR A 229 0.26 -4.18 12.35
CA THR A 229 -0.12 -4.18 13.76
C THR A 229 1.11 -4.42 14.64
N GLU A 230 1.10 -3.92 15.88
CA GLU A 230 2.16 -4.21 16.85
C GLU A 230 2.38 -5.72 17.04
N LYS A 231 1.29 -6.50 17.01
CA LYS A 231 1.34 -7.97 17.07
C LYS A 231 2.11 -8.54 15.87
N THR A 232 1.76 -8.16 14.65
CA THR A 232 2.45 -8.63 13.43
C THR A 232 3.92 -8.24 13.46
N TYR A 233 4.23 -7.01 13.89
CA TYR A 233 5.60 -6.55 14.06
C TYR A 233 6.41 -7.45 15.01
N GLN A 234 5.82 -7.89 16.12
CA GLN A 234 6.49 -8.75 17.09
C GLN A 234 6.65 -10.19 16.61
N GLU A 235 5.65 -10.73 15.92
CA GLU A 235 5.57 -12.14 15.55
C GLU A 235 6.26 -12.48 14.22
N LYS A 236 6.39 -11.51 13.28
CA LYS A 236 6.85 -11.74 11.88
C LYS A 236 8.06 -10.90 11.49
N GLN A 237 8.98 -10.63 12.41
CA GLN A 237 10.11 -9.72 12.14
C GLN A 237 10.98 -10.13 10.96
N GLN A 238 11.25 -11.43 10.79
CA GLN A 238 12.10 -11.89 9.69
C GLN A 238 11.37 -11.79 8.35
N GLU A 239 10.13 -12.23 8.28
CA GLU A 239 9.31 -12.15 7.08
C GLU A 239 9.10 -10.69 6.64
N LEU A 240 8.92 -9.78 7.60
CA LEU A 240 8.81 -8.35 7.32
C LEU A 240 10.12 -7.77 6.77
N LYS A 241 11.30 -8.16 7.33
CA LYS A 241 12.61 -7.75 6.80
C LYS A 241 12.81 -8.23 5.37
N ASP A 242 12.53 -9.51 5.12
CA ASP A 242 12.68 -10.12 3.79
C ASP A 242 11.72 -9.46 2.78
N PHE A 243 10.49 -9.15 3.20
CA PHE A 243 9.53 -8.39 2.40
C PHE A 243 10.03 -6.98 2.07
N LEU A 244 10.51 -6.23 3.06
CA LEU A 244 10.99 -4.85 2.84
C LEU A 244 12.23 -4.80 1.97
N GLU A 245 13.13 -5.78 2.07
CA GLU A 245 14.28 -5.90 1.19
C GLU A 245 13.86 -6.21 -0.26
N ALA A 246 12.97 -7.19 -0.45
CA ALA A 246 12.42 -7.54 -1.74
C ALA A 246 11.66 -6.36 -2.38
N TYR A 247 10.84 -5.66 -1.60
CA TYR A 247 10.12 -4.48 -2.06
C TYR A 247 11.07 -3.34 -2.46
N ARG A 248 12.11 -3.07 -1.66
CA ARG A 248 13.15 -2.07 -2.01
C ARG A 248 13.81 -2.43 -3.35
N ASN A 249 14.19 -3.69 -3.54
CA ASN A 249 14.81 -4.16 -4.79
C ASN A 249 13.86 -4.03 -5.98
N SER A 250 12.58 -4.34 -5.79
CA SER A 250 11.56 -4.19 -6.84
C SER A 250 11.31 -2.71 -7.19
N ALA A 251 11.29 -1.82 -6.19
CA ALA A 251 11.16 -0.38 -6.40
C ALA A 251 12.40 0.19 -7.13
N GLN A 252 13.59 -0.22 -6.72
CA GLN A 252 14.84 0.16 -7.40
C GLN A 252 14.85 -0.29 -8.86
N TRP A 253 14.45 -1.54 -9.13
CA TRP A 253 14.28 -2.02 -10.51
C TRP A 253 13.29 -1.17 -11.31
N MET A 254 12.14 -0.79 -10.73
CA MET A 254 11.16 0.04 -11.44
C MET A 254 11.70 1.45 -11.76
N ILE A 255 12.59 1.99 -10.91
CA ILE A 255 13.30 3.25 -11.15
C ILE A 255 14.33 3.09 -12.29
N GLU A 256 15.09 2.00 -12.30
CA GLU A 256 16.17 1.76 -13.26
C GLU A 256 15.68 1.25 -14.63
N SER A 257 14.50 0.63 -14.66
CA SER A 257 13.93 -0.01 -15.86
C SER A 257 12.46 0.38 -16.08
N PRO A 258 12.13 1.70 -16.16
CA PRO A 258 10.74 2.15 -16.24
C PRO A 258 10.02 1.70 -17.51
N GLU A 259 10.73 1.50 -18.63
CA GLU A 259 10.18 0.99 -19.89
C GLU A 259 9.76 -0.49 -19.75
N GLU A 260 10.58 -1.33 -19.10
CA GLU A 260 10.21 -2.72 -18.83
C GLU A 260 9.01 -2.78 -17.89
N ALA A 261 9.00 -1.96 -16.84
CA ALA A 261 7.89 -1.86 -15.90
C ALA A 261 6.58 -1.42 -16.61
N ALA A 262 6.65 -0.44 -17.51
CA ALA A 262 5.50 0.01 -18.31
C ALA A 262 4.93 -1.08 -19.21
N SER A 263 5.81 -1.89 -19.80
CA SER A 263 5.40 -3.05 -20.61
C SER A 263 4.74 -4.14 -19.76
N LEU A 264 5.29 -4.45 -18.58
CA LEU A 264 4.73 -5.45 -17.66
C LEU A 264 3.40 -4.99 -17.04
N ALA A 265 3.21 -3.69 -16.81
CA ALA A 265 1.95 -3.14 -16.34
C ALA A 265 0.75 -3.53 -17.23
N LYS A 266 0.97 -3.74 -18.52
CA LYS A 266 -0.08 -4.22 -19.46
C LYS A 266 -0.68 -5.56 -19.06
N THR A 267 0.09 -6.39 -18.38
CA THR A 267 -0.34 -7.72 -17.94
C THR A 267 -0.89 -7.71 -16.52
N TYR A 268 -0.27 -6.94 -15.64
CA TYR A 268 -0.50 -7.04 -14.20
C TYR A 268 -1.37 -5.93 -13.62
N ALA A 269 -1.49 -4.77 -14.30
CA ALA A 269 -2.32 -3.66 -13.85
C ALA A 269 -3.65 -3.57 -14.61
N ILE A 270 -4.74 -3.22 -13.91
CA ILE A 270 -6.07 -3.12 -14.52
C ILE A 270 -6.23 -1.89 -15.42
N ASP A 271 -5.43 -0.87 -15.21
CA ASP A 271 -5.36 0.37 -15.98
C ASP A 271 -4.23 0.39 -17.00
N GLY A 272 -3.42 -0.65 -17.08
CA GLY A 272 -2.16 -0.74 -17.80
C GLY A 272 -2.25 -0.94 -19.33
N LYS A 273 -3.37 -0.64 -19.97
CA LYS A 273 -3.57 -0.96 -21.41
C LYS A 273 -2.66 -0.17 -22.36
N ASP A 274 -2.34 1.07 -22.02
CA ASP A 274 -1.56 2.00 -22.83
C ASP A 274 -0.14 2.08 -22.25
N GLU A 275 0.85 1.52 -22.98
CA GLU A 275 2.24 1.44 -22.52
C GLU A 275 2.89 2.82 -22.40
N GLN A 276 2.56 3.78 -23.29
CA GLN A 276 3.08 5.14 -23.19
C GLN A 276 2.56 5.86 -21.95
N GLN A 277 1.27 5.73 -21.66
CA GLN A 277 0.67 6.25 -20.43
C GLN A 277 1.25 5.57 -19.20
N ASN A 278 1.45 4.25 -19.25
CA ASN A 278 2.08 3.50 -18.15
C ASN A 278 3.48 4.07 -17.83
N LEU A 279 4.28 4.34 -18.87
CA LEU A 279 5.62 4.91 -18.70
C LEU A 279 5.60 6.28 -18.01
N GLU A 280 4.66 7.14 -18.39
CA GLU A 280 4.48 8.45 -17.75
C GLU A 280 4.10 8.31 -16.27
N VAL A 281 3.13 7.46 -15.96
CA VAL A 281 2.68 7.16 -14.59
C VAL A 281 3.82 6.59 -13.74
N ILE A 282 4.56 5.61 -14.27
CA ILE A 282 5.68 4.97 -13.58
C ILE A 282 6.81 5.98 -13.31
N LYS A 283 7.20 6.79 -14.30
CA LYS A 283 8.24 7.82 -14.12
C LYS A 283 7.86 8.84 -13.07
N LEU A 284 6.60 9.27 -13.05
CA LEU A 284 6.10 10.19 -12.03
C LEU A 284 6.14 9.55 -10.63
N ARG A 285 5.72 8.29 -10.51
CA ARG A 285 5.72 7.56 -9.24
C ARG A 285 7.14 7.25 -8.76
N ASN A 286 8.06 6.91 -9.66
CA ASN A 286 9.48 6.75 -9.36
C ASN A 286 10.07 8.05 -8.77
N ALA A 287 9.74 9.21 -9.35
CA ALA A 287 10.16 10.51 -8.82
C ALA A 287 9.59 10.80 -7.43
N SER A 288 8.41 10.26 -7.10
CA SER A 288 7.79 10.40 -5.77
C SER A 288 8.38 9.45 -4.73
N SER A 289 9.13 8.41 -5.15
CA SER A 289 9.75 7.42 -4.26
C SER A 289 11.11 7.86 -3.70
N VAL A 290 11.64 8.99 -4.16
CA VAL A 290 12.95 9.50 -3.77
C VAL A 290 12.85 10.83 -3.01
N SER A 291 13.78 11.04 -2.09
CA SER A 291 13.92 12.25 -1.26
C SER A 291 15.37 12.37 -0.77
N PRO A 292 15.77 13.49 -0.14
CA PRO A 292 17.08 13.59 0.49
C PRO A 292 17.37 12.48 1.50
N GLU A 293 16.35 11.99 2.24
CA GLU A 293 16.46 10.89 3.19
C GLU A 293 16.75 9.56 2.46
N THR A 294 16.06 9.31 1.35
CA THR A 294 16.32 8.09 0.55
C THR A 294 17.69 8.12 -0.12
N ASP A 295 18.21 9.30 -0.46
CA ASP A 295 19.58 9.44 -0.99
C ASP A 295 20.63 9.07 0.06
N GLN A 296 20.36 9.30 1.34
CA GLN A 296 21.27 9.00 2.44
C GLN A 296 21.09 7.58 2.98
N HIS A 297 19.85 7.12 3.14
CA HIS A 297 19.48 5.90 3.86
C HIS A 297 18.87 4.80 2.98
N GLY A 298 18.68 5.06 1.69
CA GLY A 298 18.05 4.15 0.70
C GLY A 298 16.53 4.26 0.68
N LEU A 299 15.94 3.68 -0.36
CA LEU A 299 14.48 3.68 -0.54
C LEU A 299 13.79 3.09 0.70
N GLY A 300 12.68 3.70 1.09
CA GLY A 300 11.92 3.32 2.27
C GLY A 300 12.33 4.00 3.56
N ALA A 301 13.37 4.85 3.53
CA ALA A 301 13.83 5.58 4.70
C ALA A 301 12.66 6.30 5.41
N LEU A 302 12.62 6.15 6.71
CA LEU A 302 11.59 6.70 7.58
C LEU A 302 12.13 7.95 8.28
N ASP A 303 11.29 8.97 8.37
CA ASP A 303 11.52 10.18 9.14
C ASP A 303 10.35 10.34 10.12
N ALA A 304 10.59 10.12 11.40
CA ALA A 304 9.58 10.23 12.44
C ALA A 304 9.13 11.69 12.63
N ASP A 305 10.02 12.66 12.44
CA ASP A 305 9.72 14.08 12.62
C ASP A 305 8.71 14.56 11.57
N ILE A 306 8.85 14.15 10.31
CA ILE A 306 7.88 14.49 9.24
C ILE A 306 6.49 13.89 9.53
N LEU A 307 6.44 12.66 10.02
CA LEU A 307 5.17 12.04 10.43
C LEU A 307 4.60 12.70 11.69
N GLN A 308 5.45 13.14 12.63
CA GLN A 308 5.04 13.89 13.81
C GLN A 308 4.42 15.24 13.42
N ASP A 309 5.06 15.99 12.52
CA ASP A 309 4.51 17.25 11.99
C ASP A 309 3.12 17.05 11.35
N GLY A 310 2.95 15.92 10.66
CA GLY A 310 1.67 15.51 10.11
C GLY A 310 0.61 15.26 11.20
N ALA A 311 0.94 14.46 12.19
CA ALA A 311 0.05 14.13 13.31
C ALA A 311 -0.32 15.39 14.12
N ASP A 312 0.65 16.26 14.41
CA ASP A 312 0.44 17.54 15.11
C ASP A 312 -0.47 18.47 14.30
N THR A 313 -0.31 18.48 12.97
CA THR A 313 -1.20 19.27 12.08
C THR A 313 -2.63 18.72 12.13
N TYR A 314 -2.83 17.40 12.06
CA TYR A 314 -4.15 16.79 12.19
C TYR A 314 -4.81 17.11 13.54
N HIS A 315 -4.03 17.05 14.62
CA HIS A 315 -4.52 17.42 15.97
C HIS A 315 -4.86 18.93 16.04
N LYS A 316 -3.98 19.81 15.54
CA LYS A 316 -4.21 21.26 15.53
C LYS A 316 -5.44 21.66 14.72
N LEU A 317 -5.70 20.96 13.61
CA LEU A 317 -6.87 21.19 12.76
C LEU A 317 -8.15 20.56 13.34
N GLY A 318 -8.06 19.80 14.46
CA GLY A 318 -9.20 19.14 15.08
C GLY A 318 -9.70 17.91 14.30
N LEU A 319 -8.88 17.37 13.40
CA LEU A 319 -9.16 16.15 12.64
C LEU A 319 -9.02 14.90 13.51
N ILE A 320 -8.09 14.93 14.47
CA ILE A 320 -7.92 13.94 15.52
C ILE A 320 -7.96 14.60 16.89
N LYS A 321 -8.26 13.85 17.94
CA LYS A 321 -8.42 14.33 19.31
C LYS A 321 -7.17 14.12 20.17
N GLU A 322 -6.53 12.97 19.97
CA GLU A 322 -5.37 12.56 20.75
C GLU A 322 -4.09 13.16 20.17
N LYS A 323 -3.15 13.54 21.04
CA LYS A 323 -1.78 13.84 20.63
C LYS A 323 -1.05 12.51 20.41
N LEU A 324 -0.63 12.30 19.18
CA LEU A 324 0.09 11.09 18.80
C LEU A 324 1.60 11.29 19.02
N ASN A 325 2.30 10.21 19.36
CA ASN A 325 3.76 10.16 19.48
C ASN A 325 4.32 9.25 18.38
N MET A 326 4.90 9.83 17.33
CA MET A 326 5.39 9.06 16.18
C MET A 326 6.69 8.30 16.48
N ASP A 327 7.47 8.68 17.49
CA ASP A 327 8.63 7.88 17.94
C ASP A 327 8.22 6.48 18.45
N GLU A 328 6.99 6.35 18.97
CA GLU A 328 6.46 5.05 19.39
C GLU A 328 5.87 4.25 18.22
N VAL A 329 5.58 4.90 17.10
CA VAL A 329 4.90 4.32 15.94
C VAL A 329 5.87 3.94 14.82
N VAL A 330 6.87 4.78 14.57
CA VAL A 330 7.86 4.57 13.50
C VAL A 330 8.92 3.56 13.92
N VAL A 331 9.20 2.58 13.06
CA VAL A 331 10.19 1.53 13.31
C VAL A 331 11.09 1.36 12.09
N ASP A 332 12.34 1.75 12.22
CA ASP A 332 13.39 1.66 11.19
C ASP A 332 14.25 0.39 11.26
N THR A 333 14.17 -0.35 12.38
CA THR A 333 15.00 -1.55 12.65
C THR A 333 14.77 -2.71 11.67
N LEU A 334 13.67 -2.68 10.91
CA LEU A 334 13.36 -3.65 9.87
C LEU A 334 13.89 -3.23 8.49
N LEU A 335 14.29 -1.97 8.32
CA LEU A 335 14.74 -1.47 7.02
C LEU A 335 16.06 -2.15 6.59
N PRO A 336 16.18 -2.53 5.31
CA PRO A 336 17.44 -3.00 4.78
C PRO A 336 18.52 -1.93 4.96
N LYS A 337 19.72 -2.34 5.30
CA LYS A 337 20.88 -1.42 5.31
C LYS A 337 21.19 -1.00 3.86
N LYS A 338 21.64 0.25 3.71
CA LYS A 338 22.08 0.75 2.40
C LYS A 338 23.35 0.03 1.95
#